data_97c6164961bb997dfceaa4a9e2a310f4
#
_entry.id   97c6164961bb997dfceaa4a9e2a310f4
#
_cell.length_a   1.000
_cell.length_b   1.000
_cell.length_c   1.000
_cell.angle_alpha   90.00
_cell.angle_beta   90.00
_cell.angle_gamma   90.00
#
_symmetry.space_group_name_H-M   'P 1'
#
loop_
_entity.id
_entity.type
_entity.pdbx_description
1 polymer ?
#
loop_
_entity_poly.entity_id
_entity_poly.type
_entity_poly.pdbx_seq_one_letter_code
_entity_poly.pdbx_strand_id
1 'polypeptide(L)'
;MRRRVHAARAYPDDVSRPERPLVVKTTAGADRLEACNQAFTVAATAVAAGADVSLWLTGEASWLALPGRAEQLALEHAAPLGDLLAAVLAGGRVTVCTQCAARREIGPDDVLPGIRIAGAAVFVEEVLSPTAQALVY
;
A
#
# COMPACT_ATOMS: atom_id res chain seq x y z
N MET A 1 17.11 -19.32 -41.63
CA MET A 1 17.34 -18.72 -40.32
C MET A 1 16.08 -19.01 -39.48
N ARG A 2 16.14 -20.05 -38.65
CA ARG A 2 14.95 -20.43 -37.80
C ARG A 2 14.99 -19.65 -36.49
N ARG A 3 14.02 -18.77 -36.28
CA ARG A 3 13.81 -18.11 -35.01
C ARG A 3 13.43 -19.17 -33.97
N ARG A 4 14.25 -19.35 -32.95
CA ARG A 4 13.87 -20.11 -31.76
C ARG A 4 12.85 -19.28 -31.00
N VAL A 5 11.62 -19.73 -31.03
CA VAL A 5 10.58 -19.24 -30.13
C VAL A 5 10.90 -19.83 -28.75
N HIS A 6 11.28 -18.96 -27.81
CA HIS A 6 11.40 -19.38 -26.43
C HIS A 6 9.98 -19.65 -25.92
N ALA A 7 9.68 -20.92 -25.75
CA ALA A 7 8.44 -21.32 -25.07
C ALA A 7 8.48 -20.73 -23.65
N ALA A 8 7.48 -19.91 -23.33
CA ALA A 8 7.24 -19.46 -21.97
C ALA A 8 7.13 -20.72 -21.10
N ARG A 9 7.98 -20.80 -20.07
CA ARG A 9 7.91 -21.89 -19.09
C ARG A 9 6.57 -21.79 -18.40
N ALA A 10 5.66 -22.71 -18.69
CA ALA A 10 4.45 -22.85 -17.91
C ALA A 10 4.86 -23.23 -16.48
N TYR A 11 4.51 -22.35 -15.51
CA TYR A 11 4.60 -22.72 -14.11
C TYR A 11 3.56 -23.80 -13.84
N PRO A 12 3.90 -24.87 -13.09
CA PRO A 12 2.91 -25.88 -12.72
C PRO A 12 1.79 -25.19 -11.92
N ASP A 13 0.55 -25.47 -12.31
CA ASP A 13 -0.68 -24.87 -11.78
C ASP A 13 -1.02 -25.25 -10.33
N ASP A 14 -0.14 -25.94 -9.61
CA ASP A 14 -0.38 -26.40 -8.26
C ASP A 14 0.84 -26.28 -7.35
N VAL A 15 1.43 -25.10 -7.31
CA VAL A 15 2.24 -24.69 -6.17
C VAL A 15 1.49 -23.55 -5.50
N SER A 16 0.81 -23.82 -4.39
CA SER A 16 0.36 -22.79 -3.48
C SER A 16 1.55 -21.84 -3.27
N ARG A 17 1.51 -20.67 -3.92
CA ARG A 17 2.52 -19.65 -3.68
C ARG A 17 2.52 -19.40 -2.18
N PRO A 18 3.66 -19.56 -1.49
CA PRO A 18 3.70 -19.23 -0.09
C PRO A 18 3.16 -17.80 0.04
N GLU A 19 2.23 -17.59 0.95
CA GLU A 19 1.73 -16.27 1.26
C GLU A 19 2.93 -15.37 1.50
N ARG A 20 3.12 -14.38 0.65
CA ARG A 20 4.18 -13.40 0.78
C ARG A 20 3.56 -12.08 1.19
N PRO A 21 3.56 -11.76 2.49
CA PRO A 21 3.10 -10.47 2.94
C PRO A 21 3.94 -9.37 2.30
N LEU A 22 3.28 -8.36 1.77
CA LEU A 22 3.92 -7.15 1.24
C LEU A 22 3.55 -5.97 2.13
N VAL A 23 4.55 -5.41 2.79
CA VAL A 23 4.40 -4.21 3.60
C VAL A 23 4.90 -3.02 2.78
N VAL A 24 4.01 -2.07 2.50
CA VAL A 24 4.35 -0.84 1.78
C VAL A 24 4.20 0.33 2.74
N LYS A 25 5.25 1.09 2.95
CA LYS A 25 5.23 2.31 3.75
C LYS A 25 5.46 3.51 2.86
N THR A 26 4.64 4.53 3.00
CA THR A 26 4.89 5.81 2.34
C THR A 26 4.92 6.95 3.35
N THR A 27 5.92 7.82 3.21
CA THR A 27 6.02 9.10 3.93
C THR A 27 5.53 10.25 3.06
N ALA A 28 5.36 10.01 1.77
CA ALA A 28 4.99 11.00 0.78
C ALA A 28 3.47 11.15 0.69
N GLY A 29 3.00 12.37 0.72
CA GLY A 29 1.63 12.76 0.45
C GLY A 29 1.59 13.79 -0.68
N ALA A 30 0.85 14.89 -0.45
CA ALA A 30 0.77 15.99 -1.41
C ALA A 30 2.13 16.68 -1.66
N ASP A 31 3.06 16.59 -0.72
CA ASP A 31 4.41 17.16 -0.80
C ASP A 31 5.30 16.47 -1.85
N ARG A 32 5.07 15.19 -2.10
CA ARG A 32 5.77 14.39 -3.12
C ARG A 32 4.78 13.45 -3.80
N LEU A 33 3.91 14.02 -4.61
CA LEU A 33 2.73 13.35 -5.15
C LEU A 33 3.07 12.12 -5.99
N GLU A 34 4.13 12.17 -6.78
CA GLU A 34 4.52 11.02 -7.63
C GLU A 34 4.96 9.83 -6.78
N ALA A 35 5.79 10.03 -5.77
CA ALA A 35 6.21 8.98 -4.85
C ALA A 35 5.01 8.42 -4.07
N CYS A 36 4.10 9.29 -3.64
CA CYS A 36 2.85 8.88 -2.99
C CYS A 36 2.02 7.98 -3.91
N ASN A 37 1.77 8.41 -5.13
CA ASN A 37 0.99 7.63 -6.09
C ASN A 37 1.64 6.29 -6.43
N GLN A 38 2.97 6.24 -6.55
CA GLN A 38 3.69 4.99 -6.78
C GLN A 38 3.48 3.98 -5.65
N ALA A 39 3.52 4.42 -4.40
CA ALA A 39 3.26 3.55 -3.26
C ALA A 39 1.85 2.95 -3.30
N PHE A 40 0.84 3.78 -3.57
CA PHE A 40 -0.55 3.32 -3.69
C PHE A 40 -0.76 2.43 -4.91
N THR A 41 -0.13 2.73 -6.03
CA THR A 41 -0.20 1.92 -7.25
C THR A 41 0.39 0.53 -7.01
N VAL A 42 1.54 0.45 -6.37
CA VAL A 42 2.18 -0.84 -6.04
C VAL A 42 1.32 -1.63 -5.07
N ALA A 43 0.81 -1.00 -4.02
CA ALA A 43 -0.06 -1.66 -3.05
C ALA A 43 -1.34 -2.20 -3.68
N ALA A 44 -2.05 -1.39 -4.47
CA ALA A 44 -3.28 -1.79 -5.14
C ALA A 44 -3.03 -2.90 -6.18
N THR A 45 -1.94 -2.81 -6.92
CA THR A 45 -1.56 -3.84 -7.90
C THR A 45 -1.26 -5.17 -7.20
N ALA A 46 -0.57 -5.13 -6.06
CA ALA A 46 -0.28 -6.32 -5.27
C ALA A 46 -1.56 -6.96 -4.70
N VAL A 47 -2.52 -6.15 -4.24
CA VAL A 47 -3.85 -6.65 -3.83
C VAL A 47 -4.52 -7.37 -4.99
N ALA A 48 -4.54 -6.76 -6.18
CA ALA A 48 -5.13 -7.36 -7.37
C ALA A 48 -4.43 -8.67 -7.78
N ALA A 49 -3.15 -8.80 -7.48
CA ALA A 49 -2.37 -10.02 -7.71
C ALA A 49 -2.57 -11.10 -6.62
N GLY A 50 -3.39 -10.83 -5.60
CA GLY A 50 -3.69 -11.76 -4.52
C GLY A 50 -2.67 -11.78 -3.38
N ALA A 51 -1.80 -10.79 -3.27
CA ALA A 51 -0.88 -10.68 -2.16
C ALA A 51 -1.58 -10.20 -0.87
N ASP A 52 -1.03 -10.61 0.28
CA ASP A 52 -1.41 -10.05 1.57
C ASP A 52 -0.70 -8.70 1.76
N VAL A 53 -1.42 -7.60 1.60
CA VAL A 53 -0.86 -6.25 1.55
C VAL A 53 -1.19 -5.46 2.82
N SER A 54 -0.18 -4.82 3.38
CA SER A 54 -0.29 -3.85 4.47
C SER A 54 0.31 -2.52 4.02
N LEU A 55 -0.53 -1.51 3.85
CA LEU A 55 -0.12 -0.15 3.46
C LEU A 55 -0.05 0.74 4.70
N TRP A 56 1.12 1.31 4.95
CA TRP A 56 1.37 2.22 6.06
C TRP A 56 1.48 3.65 5.58
N LEU A 57 0.63 4.50 6.13
CA LEU A 57 0.60 5.94 5.88
C LEU A 57 1.32 6.66 7.02
N THR A 58 2.44 7.28 6.70
CA THR A 58 3.28 8.01 7.65
C THR A 58 3.59 9.40 7.12
N GLY A 59 4.12 10.28 7.93
CA GLY A 59 4.42 11.64 7.50
C GLY A 59 3.22 12.32 6.83
N GLU A 60 3.43 12.96 5.70
CA GLU A 60 2.38 13.65 4.95
C GLU A 60 1.32 12.71 4.37
N ALA A 61 1.66 11.43 4.14
CA ALA A 61 0.68 10.45 3.71
C ALA A 61 -0.43 10.20 4.75
N SER A 62 -0.20 10.53 6.01
CA SER A 62 -1.20 10.36 7.07
C SER A 62 -2.50 11.11 6.79
N TRP A 63 -2.43 12.25 6.10
CA TRP A 63 -3.62 13.02 5.71
C TRP A 63 -4.56 12.25 4.78
N LEU A 64 -4.03 11.28 4.03
CA LEU A 64 -4.82 10.51 3.06
C LEU A 64 -5.75 9.50 3.74
N ALA A 65 -5.60 9.28 5.04
CA ALA A 65 -6.52 8.49 5.83
C ALA A 65 -7.86 9.19 6.09
N LEU A 66 -7.91 10.50 5.90
CA LEU A 66 -9.11 11.30 6.12
C LEU A 66 -10.04 11.28 4.89
N PRO A 67 -11.36 11.30 5.11
CA PRO A 67 -12.32 11.37 4.01
C PRO A 67 -12.03 12.55 3.05
N GLY A 68 -12.10 12.29 1.75
CA GLY A 68 -11.98 13.30 0.70
C GLY A 68 -10.56 13.77 0.39
N ARG A 69 -9.55 13.38 1.16
CA ARG A 69 -8.18 13.86 0.95
C ARG A 69 -7.50 13.24 -0.26
N ALA A 70 -7.65 11.95 -0.44
CA ALA A 70 -7.06 11.24 -1.58
C ALA A 70 -7.64 11.75 -2.92
N GLU A 71 -8.91 12.06 -2.96
CA GLU A 71 -9.62 12.55 -4.14
C GLU A 71 -9.18 13.96 -4.57
N GLN A 72 -8.53 14.72 -3.69
CA GLN A 72 -7.99 16.05 -3.98
C GLN A 72 -6.66 16.01 -4.73
N LEU A 73 -5.99 14.85 -4.75
CA LEU A 73 -4.67 14.69 -5.34
C LEU A 73 -4.79 14.03 -6.72
N ALA A 74 -4.44 14.77 -7.75
CA ALA A 74 -4.42 14.28 -9.13
C ALA A 74 -2.99 14.29 -9.68
N LEU A 75 -2.59 13.18 -10.28
CA LEU A 75 -1.33 13.04 -10.98
C LEU A 75 -1.63 12.62 -12.42
N GLU A 76 -1.03 13.32 -13.38
CA GLU A 76 -1.18 13.02 -14.80
C GLU A 76 -0.65 11.61 -15.12
N HIS A 77 -1.33 10.88 -15.97
CA HIS A 77 -1.00 9.50 -16.38
C HIS A 77 -1.00 8.48 -15.22
N ALA A 78 -1.72 8.76 -14.14
CA ALA A 78 -1.86 7.85 -13.02
C ALA A 78 -3.32 7.55 -12.74
N ALA A 79 -3.59 6.40 -12.15
CA ALA A 79 -4.91 6.09 -11.63
C ALA A 79 -5.28 7.06 -10.49
N PRO A 80 -6.55 7.42 -10.32
CA PRO A 80 -7.01 8.27 -9.23
C PRO A 80 -6.60 7.69 -7.87
N LEU A 81 -5.99 8.52 -7.03
CA LEU A 81 -5.46 8.07 -5.74
C LEU A 81 -6.56 7.52 -4.82
N GLY A 82 -7.74 8.12 -4.87
CA GLY A 82 -8.89 7.62 -4.11
C GLY A 82 -9.33 6.22 -4.52
N ASP A 83 -9.26 5.89 -5.80
CA ASP A 83 -9.58 4.55 -6.31
C ASP A 83 -8.53 3.52 -5.86
N LEU A 84 -7.25 3.90 -5.87
CA LEU A 84 -6.18 3.04 -5.40
C LEU A 84 -6.32 2.76 -3.90
N LEU A 85 -6.61 3.78 -3.10
CA LEU A 85 -6.87 3.63 -1.67
C LEU A 85 -8.07 2.71 -1.41
N ALA A 86 -9.16 2.90 -2.13
CA ALA A 86 -10.34 2.05 -2.01
C ALA A 86 -10.03 0.59 -2.35
N ALA A 87 -9.23 0.33 -3.37
CA ALA A 87 -8.80 -1.02 -3.73
C ALA A 87 -7.97 -1.68 -2.61
N VAL A 88 -7.06 -0.95 -1.99
CA VAL A 88 -6.26 -1.47 -0.88
C VAL A 88 -7.13 -1.71 0.35
N LEU A 89 -8.07 -0.82 0.65
CA LEU A 89 -9.02 -1.01 1.75
C LEU A 89 -9.92 -2.23 1.57
N ALA A 90 -10.30 -2.53 0.33
CA ALA A 90 -11.15 -3.67 0.01
C ALA A 90 -10.43 -5.02 0.13
N GLY A 91 -9.14 -5.09 -0.15
CA GLY A 91 -8.41 -6.36 -0.23
C GLY A 91 -7.15 -6.45 0.61
N GLY A 92 -6.78 -5.41 1.33
CA GLY A 92 -5.60 -5.35 2.18
C GLY A 92 -5.85 -4.62 3.48
N ARG A 93 -4.78 -4.19 4.13
CA ARG A 93 -4.83 -3.40 5.35
C ARG A 93 -4.23 -2.02 5.11
N VAL A 94 -4.83 -1.00 5.69
CA VAL A 94 -4.30 0.37 5.70
C VAL A 94 -4.14 0.82 7.15
N THR A 95 -2.95 1.33 7.47
CA THR A 95 -2.60 1.77 8.82
C THR A 95 -2.00 3.16 8.79
N VAL A 96 -2.42 4.03 9.69
CA VAL A 96 -1.77 5.32 9.97
C VAL A 96 -0.84 5.16 11.17
N CYS A 97 0.37 5.68 11.06
CA CYS A 97 1.31 5.71 12.16
C CYS A 97 0.77 6.54 13.35
N THR A 98 0.77 5.97 14.54
CA THR A 98 0.28 6.62 15.77
C THR A 98 0.92 7.99 15.98
N GLN A 99 2.23 8.12 15.86
CA GLN A 99 2.93 9.38 16.08
C GLN A 99 2.62 10.42 15.00
N CYS A 100 2.51 9.96 13.76
CA CYS A 100 2.17 10.85 12.65
C CYS A 100 0.74 11.38 12.74
N ALA A 101 -0.19 10.52 13.18
CA ALA A 101 -1.57 10.89 13.47
C ALA A 101 -1.64 11.91 14.61
N ALA A 102 -0.93 11.65 15.71
CA ALA A 102 -0.91 12.54 16.87
C ALA A 102 -0.41 13.95 16.53
N ARG A 103 0.68 14.05 15.75
CA ARG A 103 1.20 15.35 15.28
C ARG A 103 0.21 16.14 14.44
N ARG A 104 -0.75 15.46 13.82
CA ARG A 104 -1.75 16.04 12.92
C ARG A 104 -3.13 16.09 13.54
N GLU A 105 -3.21 15.75 14.84
CA GLU A 105 -4.48 15.72 15.57
C GLU A 105 -5.54 14.82 14.91
N ILE A 106 -5.09 13.72 14.30
CA ILE A 106 -5.95 12.70 13.68
C ILE A 106 -6.28 11.64 14.72
N GLY A 107 -7.56 11.53 15.05
CA GLY A 107 -8.06 10.50 15.95
C GLY A 107 -8.70 9.31 15.23
N PRO A 108 -9.05 8.25 15.97
CA PRO A 108 -9.66 7.05 15.39
C PRO A 108 -10.99 7.31 14.66
N ASP A 109 -11.75 8.33 15.11
CA ASP A 109 -13.04 8.69 14.53
C ASP A 109 -12.90 9.55 13.25
N ASP A 110 -11.71 10.07 12.99
CA ASP A 110 -11.45 10.95 11.84
C ASP A 110 -11.11 10.19 10.58
N VAL A 111 -10.62 8.97 10.70
CA VAL A 111 -10.13 8.18 9.57
C VAL A 111 -11.25 7.45 8.84
N LEU A 112 -11.01 7.13 7.58
CA LEU A 112 -11.93 6.30 6.79
C LEU A 112 -12.19 4.96 7.48
N PRO A 113 -13.40 4.41 7.34
CA PRO A 113 -13.72 3.09 7.87
C PRO A 113 -12.74 2.03 7.38
N GLY A 114 -12.27 1.18 8.30
CA GLY A 114 -11.30 0.13 8.00
C GLY A 114 -9.84 0.54 8.14
N ILE A 115 -9.52 1.81 8.30
CA ILE A 115 -8.17 2.26 8.60
C ILE A 115 -7.90 2.15 10.10
N ARG A 116 -6.80 1.50 10.46
CA ARG A 116 -6.33 1.42 11.85
C ARG A 116 -5.24 2.45 12.13
N ILE A 117 -5.07 2.76 13.40
CA ILE A 117 -3.94 3.56 13.89
C ILE A 117 -3.05 2.63 14.73
N ALA A 118 -1.77 2.50 14.36
CA ALA A 118 -0.83 1.65 15.06
C ALA A 118 0.59 2.24 14.97
N GLY A 119 1.46 1.79 15.85
CA GLY A 119 2.81 2.33 15.98
C GLY A 119 3.90 1.46 15.38
N ALA A 120 5.14 1.90 15.58
CA ALA A 120 6.33 1.26 15.03
C ALA A 120 6.48 -0.20 15.45
N ALA A 121 6.04 -0.57 16.65
CA ALA A 121 6.13 -1.96 17.11
C ALA A 121 5.34 -2.91 16.21
N VAL A 122 4.13 -2.51 15.80
CA VAL A 122 3.31 -3.30 14.87
C VAL A 122 3.94 -3.34 13.48
N PHE A 123 4.47 -2.21 12.99
CA PHE A 123 5.18 -2.16 11.72
C PHE A 123 6.37 -3.12 11.70
N VAL A 124 7.21 -3.11 12.73
CA VAL A 124 8.37 -3.99 12.85
C VAL A 124 7.95 -5.45 12.91
N GLU A 125 6.89 -5.78 13.64
CA GLU A 125 6.35 -7.14 13.69
C GLU A 125 5.94 -7.63 12.29
N GLU A 126 5.27 -6.78 11.51
CA GLU A 126 4.87 -7.12 10.15
C GLU A 126 6.08 -7.34 9.23
N VAL A 127 7.07 -6.44 9.25
CA VAL A 127 8.23 -6.55 8.34
C VAL A 127 9.21 -7.64 8.73
N LEU A 128 9.23 -8.06 9.98
CA LEU A 128 10.04 -9.18 10.47
C LEU A 128 9.34 -10.53 10.31
N SER A 129 8.11 -10.56 9.86
CA SER A 129 7.41 -11.81 9.54
C SER A 129 8.22 -12.60 8.50
N PRO A 130 8.37 -13.94 8.68
CA PRO A 130 9.01 -14.78 7.67
C PRO A 130 8.35 -14.57 6.30
N THR A 131 9.12 -14.50 5.23
CA THR A 131 8.66 -14.28 3.86
C THR A 131 8.10 -12.88 3.55
N ALA A 132 7.97 -11.99 4.52
CA ALA A 132 7.53 -10.61 4.26
C ALA A 132 8.57 -9.84 3.42
N GLN A 133 8.06 -9.02 2.51
CA GLN A 133 8.83 -8.01 1.82
C GLN A 133 8.33 -6.64 2.23
N ALA A 134 9.25 -5.68 2.34
CA ALA A 134 8.92 -4.31 2.70
C ALA A 134 9.46 -3.33 1.65
N LEU A 135 8.60 -2.41 1.22
CA LEU A 135 8.93 -1.33 0.31
C LEU A 135 8.63 0.00 1.00
N VAL A 136 9.55 0.94 0.89
CA VAL A 136 9.42 2.27 1.50
C VAL A 136 9.57 3.35 0.42
N TYR A 137 8.59 4.23 0.39
CA TYR A 137 8.54 5.38 -0.51
C TYR A 137 8.62 6.71 0.24
#